data_b75b5cfd8ccd7141a18cab0e4e55fafd
#
_entry.id   b75b5cfd8ccd7141a18cab0e4e55fafd
#
_cell.length_a   1.000
_cell.length_b   1.000
_cell.length_c   1.000
_cell.angle_alpha   90.00
_cell.angle_beta   90.00
_cell.angle_gamma   90.00
#
_symmetry.space_group_name_H-M   'P 1'
#
loop_
_entity.id
_entity.type
_entity.pdbx_description
1 polymer ?
#
loop_
_entity_poly.entity_id
_entity_poly.type
_entity_poly.pdbx_seq_one_letter_code
_entity_poly.pdbx_strand_id
1 'polypeptide(L)'
;MDTAPARGRAAGVKGVLLPVGIVLTIGTIFVSVYLAAFHSPRPHVLPVAAVGTNQQVRQVEAGLEAGLPGEFSVTMYPSEAEARDAVGHRQVYAAYIAPVGRAGTGHNPKLLYAGANGPAVTGTVTGAFGAVAEADGRQLAQQDVVPSSSGDTRGMSVFYTAFGLILAGYLFGVMTYQIAPRLQFRLRMLSVASFGVLGGAVIALLSGSTGFGALPGSFLGVAGIAALMAAAAGLATMVFMRLFGPAGLSLAAVVLLTFGNSTSGGAMPAQYLPGWLHPLSTILPVGVGVRAIQGASYFHDDGLAGGIAVLTVWIVVCAAVLYARDALAKPRVAA
;
A
#
# COMPACT_ATOMS: atom_id res chain seq x y z
N MET A 1 -14.01 -58.41 -27.84
CA MET A 1 -13.16 -57.32 -28.35
C MET A 1 -13.41 -56.08 -27.47
N ASP A 2 -12.50 -55.86 -26.57
CA ASP A 2 -12.60 -54.94 -25.46
C ASP A 2 -12.19 -53.51 -25.91
N THR A 3 -13.12 -52.58 -25.96
CA THR A 3 -12.84 -51.18 -26.34
C THR A 3 -13.07 -50.25 -25.17
N ALA A 4 -12.28 -50.37 -24.11
CA ALA A 4 -12.08 -49.36 -23.13
C ALA A 4 -10.58 -49.23 -22.90
N PRO A 5 -9.93 -48.12 -23.26
CA PRO A 5 -9.77 -47.01 -22.34
C PRO A 5 -9.32 -45.66 -22.98
N ALA A 6 -10.14 -45.02 -23.74
CA ALA A 6 -9.79 -43.65 -24.22
C ALA A 6 -10.02 -42.57 -23.15
N ARG A 7 -11.02 -42.80 -22.26
CA ARG A 7 -11.37 -41.86 -21.18
C ARG A 7 -10.30 -41.73 -20.09
N GLY A 8 -9.58 -42.79 -19.76
CA GLY A 8 -8.57 -42.79 -18.70
C GLY A 8 -7.30 -41.97 -19.07
N ARG A 9 -6.88 -42.04 -20.34
CA ARG A 9 -5.69 -41.26 -20.83
C ARG A 9 -5.93 -39.74 -20.90
N ALA A 10 -7.12 -39.34 -21.37
CA ALA A 10 -7.50 -37.92 -21.41
C ALA A 10 -7.66 -37.31 -20.01
N ALA A 11 -8.17 -38.09 -19.04
CA ALA A 11 -8.22 -37.66 -17.64
C ALA A 11 -6.81 -37.54 -17.02
N GLY A 12 -5.89 -38.43 -17.33
CA GLY A 12 -4.50 -38.37 -16.87
C GLY A 12 -3.75 -37.15 -17.39
N VAL A 13 -3.83 -36.85 -18.69
CA VAL A 13 -3.17 -35.68 -19.31
C VAL A 13 -3.77 -34.36 -18.77
N LYS A 14 -5.08 -34.26 -18.66
CA LYS A 14 -5.75 -33.09 -18.07
C LYS A 14 -5.36 -32.90 -16.61
N GLY A 15 -5.23 -33.98 -15.83
CA GLY A 15 -4.81 -33.93 -14.44
C GLY A 15 -3.38 -33.40 -14.24
N VAL A 16 -2.52 -33.55 -15.23
CA VAL A 16 -1.16 -33.00 -15.21
C VAL A 16 -1.11 -31.57 -15.74
N LEU A 17 -1.69 -31.32 -16.92
CA LEU A 17 -1.56 -30.04 -17.61
C LEU A 17 -2.38 -28.91 -16.95
N LEU A 18 -3.53 -29.21 -16.41
CA LEU A 18 -4.42 -28.18 -15.83
C LEU A 18 -3.78 -27.48 -14.60
N PRO A 19 -3.27 -28.20 -13.59
CA PRO A 19 -2.56 -27.55 -12.47
C PRO A 19 -1.33 -26.76 -12.93
N VAL A 20 -0.54 -27.32 -13.85
CA VAL A 20 0.64 -26.64 -14.42
C VAL A 20 0.21 -25.35 -15.11
N GLY A 21 -0.80 -25.37 -15.97
CA GLY A 21 -1.29 -24.19 -16.67
C GLY A 21 -1.81 -23.11 -15.72
N ILE A 22 -2.59 -23.50 -14.71
CA ILE A 22 -3.14 -22.57 -13.71
C ILE A 22 -1.99 -21.91 -12.93
N VAL A 23 -1.07 -22.68 -12.39
CA VAL A 23 0.05 -22.16 -11.57
C VAL A 23 0.98 -21.30 -12.39
N LEU A 24 1.31 -21.69 -13.63
CA LEU A 24 2.11 -20.87 -14.54
C LEU A 24 1.41 -19.55 -14.86
N THR A 25 0.11 -19.56 -15.11
CA THR A 25 -0.65 -18.33 -15.37
C THR A 25 -0.62 -17.39 -14.16
N ILE A 26 -0.88 -17.90 -12.95
CA ILE A 26 -0.84 -17.10 -11.72
C ILE A 26 0.57 -16.57 -11.47
N GLY A 27 1.59 -17.41 -11.61
CA GLY A 27 3.00 -17.02 -11.46
C GLY A 27 3.42 -15.96 -12.48
N THR A 28 2.99 -16.10 -13.74
CA THR A 28 3.24 -15.09 -14.78
C THR A 28 2.58 -13.75 -14.44
N ILE A 29 1.30 -13.76 -13.99
CA ILE A 29 0.61 -12.56 -13.54
C ILE A 29 1.38 -11.91 -12.39
N PHE A 30 1.77 -12.70 -11.38
CA PHE A 30 2.54 -12.21 -10.24
C PHE A 30 3.83 -11.52 -10.68
N VAL A 31 4.67 -12.23 -11.43
CA VAL A 31 5.96 -11.68 -11.90
C VAL A 31 5.75 -10.44 -12.77
N SER A 32 4.79 -10.48 -13.71
CA SER A 32 4.52 -9.35 -14.59
C SER A 32 4.07 -8.10 -13.84
N VAL A 33 3.19 -8.24 -12.86
CA VAL A 33 2.69 -7.11 -12.05
C VAL A 33 3.80 -6.52 -11.18
N TYR A 34 4.60 -7.38 -10.54
CA TYR A 34 5.73 -6.91 -9.72
C TYR A 34 6.84 -6.28 -10.55
N LEU A 35 7.16 -6.84 -11.72
CA LEU A 35 8.10 -6.19 -12.64
C LEU A 35 7.53 -4.86 -13.14
N ALA A 36 6.25 -4.78 -13.51
CA ALA A 36 5.63 -3.54 -13.92
C ALA A 36 5.70 -2.46 -12.82
N ALA A 37 5.51 -2.84 -11.55
CA ALA A 37 5.55 -1.91 -10.43
C ALA A 37 6.97 -1.48 -10.04
N PHE A 38 7.99 -2.37 -10.16
CA PHE A 38 9.27 -2.17 -9.47
C PHE A 38 10.53 -2.26 -10.33
N HIS A 39 10.46 -2.67 -11.62
CA HIS A 39 11.66 -2.88 -12.45
C HIS A 39 12.43 -1.57 -12.78
N SER A 40 11.73 -0.46 -12.90
CA SER A 40 12.33 0.85 -13.19
C SER A 40 11.43 1.96 -12.60
N PRO A 41 11.41 2.08 -11.27
CA PRO A 41 10.51 3.01 -10.60
C PRO A 41 10.94 4.45 -10.88
N ARG A 42 10.05 5.21 -11.49
CA ARG A 42 10.18 6.66 -11.68
C ARG A 42 8.95 7.34 -11.10
N PRO A 43 9.10 8.46 -10.41
CA PRO A 43 7.92 9.19 -9.95
C PRO A 43 7.15 9.76 -11.14
N HIS A 44 5.83 9.82 -10.99
CA HIS A 44 4.92 10.46 -11.92
C HIS A 44 4.26 11.62 -11.19
N VAL A 45 4.68 12.85 -11.54
CA VAL A 45 4.11 14.09 -10.97
C VAL A 45 4.21 14.08 -9.43
N LEU A 46 5.40 13.77 -8.88
CA LEU A 46 5.62 13.77 -7.43
C LEU A 46 5.48 15.19 -6.88
N PRO A 47 4.52 15.48 -5.98
CA PRO A 47 4.33 16.84 -5.47
C PRO A 47 5.46 17.25 -4.55
N VAL A 48 6.07 18.40 -4.84
CA VAL A 48 7.13 19.01 -4.05
C VAL A 48 6.86 20.50 -3.86
N ALA A 49 7.29 21.04 -2.73
CA ALA A 49 7.19 22.47 -2.44
C ALA A 49 8.48 23.20 -2.85
N ALA A 50 8.33 24.45 -3.21
CA ALA A 50 9.45 25.40 -3.35
C ALA A 50 9.12 26.71 -2.64
N VAL A 51 10.09 27.23 -1.86
CA VAL A 51 10.00 28.51 -1.15
C VAL A 51 11.06 29.43 -1.69
N GLY A 52 10.67 30.62 -2.15
CA GLY A 52 11.58 31.60 -2.73
C GLY A 52 10.84 32.63 -3.57
N THR A 53 11.57 33.44 -4.32
CA THR A 53 10.96 34.34 -5.31
C THR A 53 10.39 33.57 -6.49
N ASN A 54 9.42 34.16 -7.20
CA ASN A 54 8.85 33.56 -8.43
C ASN A 54 9.92 33.15 -9.46
N GLN A 55 11.03 33.91 -9.55
CA GLN A 55 12.12 33.59 -10.46
C GLN A 55 12.88 32.34 -10.01
N GLN A 56 13.20 32.24 -8.71
CA GLN A 56 13.88 31.08 -8.15
C GLN A 56 13.05 29.80 -8.27
N VAL A 57 11.75 29.88 -7.99
CA VAL A 57 10.85 28.72 -8.12
C VAL A 57 10.81 28.23 -9.56
N ARG A 58 10.67 29.15 -10.55
CA ARG A 58 10.72 28.77 -11.97
C ARG A 58 12.08 28.19 -12.39
N GLN A 59 13.19 28.64 -11.82
CA GLN A 59 14.51 28.06 -12.09
C GLN A 59 14.61 26.61 -11.56
N VAL A 60 14.12 26.36 -10.35
CA VAL A 60 14.05 25.02 -9.78
C VAL A 60 13.17 24.10 -10.63
N GLU A 61 11.96 24.56 -11.00
CA GLU A 61 11.05 23.82 -11.85
C GLU A 61 11.68 23.48 -13.22
N ALA A 62 12.31 24.46 -13.86
CA ALA A 62 13.03 24.26 -15.11
C ALA A 62 14.20 23.30 -14.99
N GLY A 63 14.95 23.37 -13.89
CA GLY A 63 16.06 22.46 -13.61
C GLY A 63 15.60 21.01 -13.39
N LEU A 64 14.52 20.81 -12.66
CA LEU A 64 13.90 19.50 -12.47
C LEU A 64 13.35 18.95 -13.78
N GLU A 65 12.63 19.78 -14.57
CA GLU A 65 12.03 19.34 -15.84
C GLU A 65 13.11 19.01 -16.89
N ALA A 66 14.24 19.72 -16.89
CA ALA A 66 15.35 19.43 -17.79
C ALA A 66 16.04 18.10 -17.49
N GLY A 67 16.19 17.75 -16.20
CA GLY A 67 16.84 16.52 -15.77
C GLY A 67 15.89 15.31 -15.68
N LEU A 68 14.67 15.55 -15.25
CA LEU A 68 13.67 14.53 -14.91
C LEU A 68 12.26 14.95 -15.40
N PRO A 69 12.05 14.97 -16.72
CA PRO A 69 10.83 15.52 -17.32
C PRO A 69 9.57 14.77 -16.85
N GLY A 70 8.60 15.54 -16.34
CA GLY A 70 7.31 15.03 -15.86
C GLY A 70 7.36 14.26 -14.53
N GLU A 71 8.54 14.17 -13.89
CA GLU A 71 8.66 13.41 -12.63
C GLU A 71 8.17 14.20 -11.41
N PHE A 72 8.21 15.55 -11.45
CA PHE A 72 7.85 16.41 -10.32
C PHE A 72 6.75 17.41 -10.65
N SER A 73 5.95 17.76 -9.64
CA SER A 73 5.04 18.88 -9.65
C SER A 73 5.44 19.88 -8.57
N VAL A 74 5.93 21.05 -8.98
CA VAL A 74 6.41 22.07 -8.06
C VAL A 74 5.29 23.02 -7.67
N THR A 75 5.04 23.18 -6.38
CA THR A 75 4.08 24.15 -5.83
C THR A 75 4.83 25.18 -4.98
N MET A 76 4.58 26.45 -5.24
CA MET A 76 5.18 27.55 -4.45
C MET A 76 4.48 27.66 -3.09
N TYR A 77 5.30 27.74 -2.02
CA TYR A 77 4.83 28.00 -0.67
C TYR A 77 5.35 29.34 -0.15
N PRO A 78 4.54 30.05 0.67
CA PRO A 78 4.90 31.40 1.12
C PRO A 78 6.08 31.43 2.10
N SER A 79 6.27 30.33 2.87
CA SER A 79 7.28 30.26 3.92
C SER A 79 7.84 28.85 4.11
N GLU A 80 9.05 28.77 4.70
CA GLU A 80 9.63 27.48 5.12
C GLU A 80 8.74 26.76 6.15
N ALA A 81 8.06 27.49 7.03
CA ALA A 81 7.20 26.92 8.06
C ALA A 81 5.99 26.19 7.43
N GLU A 82 5.32 26.82 6.47
CA GLU A 82 4.20 26.20 5.76
C GLU A 82 4.64 25.04 4.89
N ALA A 83 5.78 25.15 4.21
CA ALA A 83 6.33 24.06 3.42
C ALA A 83 6.74 22.86 4.30
N ARG A 84 7.29 23.11 5.50
CA ARG A 84 7.62 22.09 6.50
C ARG A 84 6.36 21.38 7.00
N ASP A 85 5.32 22.14 7.28
CA ASP A 85 4.02 21.60 7.69
C ASP A 85 3.41 20.72 6.59
N ALA A 86 3.48 21.17 5.33
CA ALA A 86 3.02 20.41 4.18
C ALA A 86 3.79 19.07 4.00
N VAL A 87 5.10 19.04 4.28
CA VAL A 87 5.88 17.78 4.32
C VAL A 87 5.42 16.90 5.48
N GLY A 88 5.21 17.48 6.66
CA GLY A 88 4.75 16.78 7.86
C GLY A 88 3.36 16.14 7.70
N HIS A 89 2.48 16.75 6.91
CA HIS A 89 1.16 16.23 6.56
C HIS A 89 1.12 15.46 5.24
N ARG A 90 2.30 15.17 4.65
CA ARG A 90 2.44 14.45 3.37
C ARG A 90 1.62 15.05 2.22
N GLN A 91 1.37 16.34 2.25
CA GLN A 91 0.80 17.10 1.12
C GLN A 91 1.81 17.22 -0.01
N VAL A 92 3.11 17.34 0.36
CA VAL A 92 4.26 17.26 -0.54
C VAL A 92 5.30 16.31 0.03
N TYR A 93 6.14 15.74 -0.82
CA TYR A 93 7.17 14.77 -0.42
C TYR A 93 8.49 15.41 0.00
N ALA A 94 8.73 16.61 -0.47
CA ALA A 94 9.89 17.42 -0.10
C ALA A 94 9.59 18.90 -0.30
N ALA A 95 10.41 19.76 0.34
CA ALA A 95 10.34 21.20 0.17
C ALA A 95 11.74 21.77 -0.04
N TYR A 96 11.95 22.45 -1.16
CA TYR A 96 13.17 23.16 -1.48
C TYR A 96 13.05 24.62 -1.04
N ILE A 97 13.97 25.04 -0.17
CA ILE A 97 14.07 26.41 0.29
C ILE A 97 15.18 27.08 -0.52
N ALA A 98 14.80 28.04 -1.33
CA ALA A 98 15.75 28.73 -2.22
C ALA A 98 16.84 29.45 -1.46
N PRO A 99 18.06 29.58 -2.03
CA PRO A 99 19.16 30.25 -1.39
C PRO A 99 18.92 31.77 -1.30
N VAL A 100 19.46 32.38 -0.27
CA VAL A 100 19.47 33.85 -0.10
C VAL A 100 20.86 34.36 -0.34
N GLY A 101 21.00 35.37 -1.23
CA GLY A 101 22.29 35.98 -1.58
C GLY A 101 23.02 35.22 -2.71
N ARG A 102 24.26 35.66 -3.02
CA ARG A 102 25.10 35.10 -4.09
C ARG A 102 25.77 33.79 -3.64
N ALA A 103 26.13 32.96 -4.60
CA ALA A 103 26.96 31.78 -4.34
C ALA A 103 28.28 32.18 -3.64
N GLY A 104 28.66 31.42 -2.62
CA GLY A 104 29.88 31.67 -1.84
C GLY A 104 29.78 32.72 -0.72
N THR A 105 28.76 33.60 -0.73
CA THR A 105 28.60 34.66 0.31
C THR A 105 27.21 34.64 0.96
N GLY A 106 26.28 33.86 0.47
CA GLY A 106 24.92 33.75 0.97
C GLY A 106 24.62 32.35 1.60
N HIS A 107 23.36 32.16 2.02
CA HIS A 107 22.92 30.87 2.55
C HIS A 107 22.74 29.86 1.42
N ASN A 108 23.15 28.64 1.67
CA ASN A 108 22.91 27.51 0.77
C ASN A 108 21.42 27.17 0.68
N PRO A 109 20.96 26.58 -0.44
CA PRO A 109 19.62 26.02 -0.52
C PRO A 109 19.48 24.91 0.49
N LYS A 110 18.25 24.72 0.98
CA LYS A 110 17.92 23.66 1.94
C LYS A 110 16.78 22.80 1.41
N LEU A 111 16.91 21.50 1.55
CA LEU A 111 15.87 20.53 1.26
C LEU A 111 15.32 19.97 2.57
N LEU A 112 14.01 20.14 2.77
CA LEU A 112 13.24 19.48 3.81
C LEU A 112 12.60 18.24 3.18
N TYR A 113 12.73 17.09 3.82
CA TYR A 113 12.11 15.86 3.36
C TYR A 113 11.65 15.02 4.56
N ALA A 114 10.85 13.98 4.29
CA ALA A 114 10.40 13.04 5.30
C ALA A 114 11.01 11.65 5.01
N GLY A 115 11.98 11.23 5.83
CA GLY A 115 12.59 9.91 5.76
C GLY A 115 11.58 8.77 5.93
N ALA A 116 10.49 9.04 6.66
CA ALA A 116 9.37 8.10 6.83
C ALA A 116 8.62 7.77 5.52
N ASN A 117 8.84 8.51 4.42
CA ASN A 117 8.36 8.12 3.08
C ASN A 117 9.19 6.99 2.45
N GLY A 118 10.28 6.59 3.10
CA GLY A 118 11.12 5.49 2.66
C GLY A 118 12.29 5.91 1.76
N PRO A 119 13.27 5.00 1.56
CA PRO A 119 14.53 5.29 0.88
C PRO A 119 14.37 5.64 -0.60
N ALA A 120 13.35 5.11 -1.27
CA ALA A 120 13.11 5.41 -2.69
C ALA A 120 12.78 6.90 -2.88
N VAL A 121 11.87 7.45 -2.07
CA VAL A 121 11.52 8.89 -2.13
C VAL A 121 12.69 9.73 -1.71
N THR A 122 13.31 9.41 -0.56
CA THR A 122 14.46 10.17 -0.04
C THR A 122 15.57 10.24 -1.07
N GLY A 123 15.95 9.13 -1.68
CA GLY A 123 16.97 9.09 -2.73
C GLY A 123 16.60 9.92 -3.95
N THR A 124 15.34 9.82 -4.41
CA THR A 124 14.88 10.60 -5.57
C THR A 124 14.93 12.11 -5.29
N VAL A 125 14.35 12.58 -4.17
CA VAL A 125 14.29 14.03 -3.89
C VAL A 125 15.67 14.60 -3.55
N THR A 126 16.49 13.89 -2.79
CA THR A 126 17.85 14.37 -2.47
C THR A 126 18.75 14.40 -3.71
N GLY A 127 18.64 13.42 -4.59
CA GLY A 127 19.39 13.40 -5.86
C GLY A 127 18.94 14.50 -6.82
N ALA A 128 17.64 14.63 -7.06
CA ALA A 128 17.09 15.63 -7.98
C ALA A 128 17.41 17.07 -7.55
N PHE A 129 17.14 17.43 -6.29
CA PHE A 129 17.42 18.76 -5.77
C PHE A 129 18.93 19.00 -5.52
N GLY A 130 19.70 17.93 -5.28
CA GLY A 130 21.15 17.98 -5.26
C GLY A 130 21.73 18.45 -6.59
N ALA A 131 21.26 17.86 -7.69
CA ALA A 131 21.66 18.22 -9.05
C ALA A 131 21.28 19.69 -9.38
N VAL A 132 20.09 20.15 -8.96
CA VAL A 132 19.67 21.55 -9.13
C VAL A 132 20.61 22.50 -8.36
N ALA A 133 20.95 22.19 -7.12
CA ALA A 133 21.85 23.01 -6.30
C ALA A 133 23.28 23.03 -6.87
N GLU A 134 23.77 21.89 -7.34
CA GLU A 134 25.09 21.75 -7.94
C GLU A 134 25.23 22.56 -9.25
N ALA A 135 24.16 22.55 -10.09
CA ALA A 135 24.10 23.37 -11.30
C ALA A 135 24.25 24.89 -11.01
N ASP A 136 23.79 25.33 -9.83
CA ASP A 136 23.95 26.70 -9.32
C ASP A 136 25.30 26.95 -8.58
N GLY A 137 26.20 25.96 -8.58
CA GLY A 137 27.48 26.02 -7.86
C GLY A 137 27.32 26.05 -6.33
N ARG A 138 26.28 25.47 -5.77
CA ARG A 138 25.93 25.47 -4.34
C ARG A 138 25.83 24.03 -3.79
N GLN A 139 26.04 23.95 -2.48
CA GLN A 139 25.79 22.69 -1.75
C GLN A 139 24.38 22.70 -1.19
N LEU A 140 23.68 21.57 -1.34
CA LEU A 140 22.35 21.38 -0.80
C LEU A 140 22.43 20.98 0.69
N ALA A 141 21.93 21.83 1.59
CA ALA A 141 21.71 21.44 2.96
C ALA A 141 20.47 20.54 3.04
N GLN A 142 20.55 19.41 3.73
CA GLN A 142 19.46 18.44 3.84
C GLN A 142 18.97 18.35 5.28
N GLN A 143 17.65 18.32 5.46
CA GLN A 143 17.02 18.17 6.76
C GLN A 143 15.86 17.19 6.69
N ASP A 144 15.96 16.09 7.41
CA ASP A 144 14.85 15.17 7.63
C ASP A 144 13.93 15.75 8.71
N VAL A 145 12.68 16.05 8.34
CA VAL A 145 11.68 16.66 9.23
C VAL A 145 10.70 15.66 9.80
N VAL A 146 10.64 14.45 9.20
CA VAL A 146 9.85 13.31 9.68
C VAL A 146 10.72 12.05 9.53
N PRO A 147 11.66 11.84 10.46
CA PRO A 147 12.56 10.69 10.38
C PRO A 147 11.81 9.36 10.57
N SER A 148 12.33 8.30 9.94
CA SER A 148 11.91 6.95 10.25
C SER A 148 12.18 6.62 11.72
N SER A 149 11.36 5.74 12.31
CA SER A 149 11.60 5.21 13.64
C SER A 149 12.97 4.51 13.73
N SER A 150 13.61 4.57 14.89
CA SER A 150 14.85 3.82 15.16
C SER A 150 14.67 2.30 15.05
N GLY A 151 13.44 1.80 15.20
CA GLY A 151 13.07 0.40 14.96
C GLY A 151 12.79 0.06 13.49
N ASP A 152 12.80 1.07 12.60
CA ASP A 152 12.57 0.89 11.15
C ASP A 152 13.62 1.63 10.30
N THR A 153 14.86 1.30 10.48
CA THR A 153 15.99 1.96 9.80
C THR A 153 15.96 1.85 8.26
N ARG A 154 15.14 0.97 7.72
CA ARG A 154 14.95 0.78 6.26
C ARG A 154 13.64 1.35 5.73
N GLY A 155 12.74 1.87 6.58
CA GLY A 155 11.44 2.39 6.18
C GLY A 155 10.49 1.34 5.58
N MET A 156 10.68 0.05 5.91
CA MET A 156 9.93 -1.06 5.29
C MET A 156 8.93 -1.73 6.25
N SER A 157 8.89 -1.31 7.51
CA SER A 157 8.07 -1.99 8.53
C SER A 157 6.57 -1.85 8.25
N VAL A 158 6.12 -0.73 7.70
CA VAL A 158 4.72 -0.57 7.27
C VAL A 158 4.38 -1.58 6.18
N PHE A 159 5.26 -1.77 5.19
CA PHE A 159 5.05 -2.74 4.13
C PHE A 159 4.95 -4.17 4.67
N TYR A 160 5.90 -4.60 5.52
CA TYR A 160 5.88 -5.94 6.09
C TYR A 160 4.68 -6.17 7.00
N THR A 161 4.28 -5.16 7.78
CA THR A 161 3.09 -5.21 8.62
C THR A 161 1.83 -5.41 7.78
N ALA A 162 1.67 -4.62 6.74
CA ALA A 162 0.52 -4.71 5.85
C ALA A 162 0.50 -6.04 5.08
N PHE A 163 1.66 -6.48 4.55
CA PHE A 163 1.78 -7.77 3.87
C PHE A 163 1.38 -8.92 4.77
N GLY A 164 1.92 -8.95 6.01
CA GLY A 164 1.60 -9.98 7.00
C GLY A 164 0.11 -10.00 7.36
N LEU A 165 -0.52 -8.83 7.54
CA LEU A 165 -1.95 -8.72 7.83
C LEU A 165 -2.82 -9.26 6.70
N ILE A 166 -2.51 -8.90 5.47
CA ILE A 166 -3.27 -9.36 4.29
C ILE A 166 -3.10 -10.86 4.09
N LEU A 167 -1.88 -11.37 4.24
CA LEU A 167 -1.62 -12.80 4.20
C LEU A 167 -2.39 -13.55 5.31
N ALA A 168 -2.35 -13.04 6.53
CA ALA A 168 -3.10 -13.63 7.65
C ALA A 168 -4.61 -13.58 7.40
N GLY A 169 -5.15 -12.45 6.89
CA GLY A 169 -6.56 -12.32 6.51
C GLY A 169 -6.95 -13.29 5.40
N TYR A 170 -6.13 -13.41 4.37
CA TYR A 170 -6.32 -14.39 3.30
C TYR A 170 -6.37 -15.83 3.85
N LEU A 171 -5.36 -16.22 4.65
CA LEU A 171 -5.32 -17.55 5.27
C LEU A 171 -6.51 -17.79 6.20
N PHE A 172 -6.89 -16.79 7.00
CA PHE A 172 -8.07 -16.87 7.86
C PHE A 172 -9.35 -17.13 7.06
N GLY A 173 -9.53 -16.42 5.93
CA GLY A 173 -10.67 -16.65 5.04
C GLY A 173 -10.69 -18.06 4.46
N VAL A 174 -9.53 -18.56 4.02
CA VAL A 174 -9.35 -19.93 3.50
C VAL A 174 -9.66 -20.97 4.59
N MET A 175 -9.05 -20.84 5.77
CA MET A 175 -9.23 -21.78 6.88
C MET A 175 -10.70 -21.81 7.35
N THR A 176 -11.33 -20.64 7.48
CA THR A 176 -12.75 -20.57 7.86
C THR A 176 -13.64 -21.31 6.85
N TYR A 177 -13.35 -21.13 5.55
CA TYR A 177 -14.11 -21.84 4.51
C TYR A 177 -13.89 -23.36 4.52
N GLN A 178 -12.67 -23.83 4.78
CA GLN A 178 -12.33 -25.24 4.78
C GLN A 178 -12.78 -25.95 6.05
N ILE A 179 -12.57 -25.35 7.22
CA ILE A 179 -12.86 -25.99 8.53
C ILE A 179 -14.34 -25.88 8.88
N ALA A 180 -14.96 -24.72 8.57
CA ALA A 180 -16.34 -24.44 8.97
C ALA A 180 -17.20 -23.95 7.79
N PRO A 181 -17.36 -24.72 6.69
CA PRO A 181 -18.05 -24.28 5.47
C PRO A 181 -19.53 -23.93 5.69
N ARG A 182 -20.14 -24.53 6.74
CA ARG A 182 -21.55 -24.31 7.10
C ARG A 182 -21.76 -23.36 8.28
N LEU A 183 -20.72 -22.62 8.68
CA LEU A 183 -20.81 -21.69 9.80
C LEU A 183 -21.91 -20.64 9.54
N GLN A 184 -22.81 -20.49 10.51
CA GLN A 184 -23.89 -19.50 10.44
C GLN A 184 -23.33 -18.08 10.30
N PHE A 185 -24.02 -17.23 9.55
CA PHE A 185 -23.58 -15.85 9.26
C PHE A 185 -23.15 -15.07 10.52
N ARG A 186 -23.96 -15.14 11.60
CA ARG A 186 -23.63 -14.42 12.85
C ARG A 186 -22.32 -14.88 13.48
N LEU A 187 -22.09 -16.19 13.55
CA LEU A 187 -20.86 -16.77 14.10
C LEU A 187 -19.66 -16.49 13.20
N ARG A 188 -19.89 -16.45 11.87
CA ARG A 188 -18.84 -16.05 10.90
C ARG A 188 -18.44 -14.59 11.10
N MET A 189 -19.38 -13.68 11.28
CA MET A 189 -19.08 -12.27 11.58
C MET A 189 -18.39 -12.11 12.93
N LEU A 190 -18.80 -12.85 13.95
CA LEU A 190 -18.11 -12.88 15.24
C LEU A 190 -16.65 -13.36 15.10
N SER A 191 -16.44 -14.44 14.32
CA SER A 191 -15.09 -14.95 14.05
C SER A 191 -14.20 -13.92 13.33
N VAL A 192 -14.75 -13.22 12.32
CA VAL A 192 -14.06 -12.12 11.62
C VAL A 192 -13.72 -10.97 12.57
N ALA A 193 -14.68 -10.54 13.39
CA ALA A 193 -14.47 -9.48 14.36
C ALA A 193 -13.40 -9.86 15.39
N SER A 194 -13.47 -11.08 15.93
CA SER A 194 -12.46 -11.60 16.87
C SER A 194 -11.07 -11.67 16.24
N PHE A 195 -10.97 -12.19 15.01
CA PHE A 195 -9.71 -12.25 14.28
C PHE A 195 -9.16 -10.84 14.01
N GLY A 196 -10.00 -9.92 13.56
CA GLY A 196 -9.60 -8.53 13.33
C GLY A 196 -9.07 -7.85 14.59
N VAL A 197 -9.83 -7.90 15.68
CA VAL A 197 -9.45 -7.26 16.96
C VAL A 197 -8.17 -7.87 17.53
N LEU A 198 -8.10 -9.19 17.60
CA LEU A 198 -6.91 -9.87 18.13
C LEU A 198 -5.69 -9.67 17.22
N GLY A 199 -5.86 -9.80 15.91
CA GLY A 199 -4.80 -9.57 14.93
C GLY A 199 -4.30 -8.13 14.96
N GLY A 200 -5.21 -7.15 15.03
CA GLY A 200 -4.87 -5.74 15.16
C GLY A 200 -4.10 -5.43 16.45
N ALA A 201 -4.55 -5.99 17.58
CA ALA A 201 -3.87 -5.84 18.85
C ALA A 201 -2.45 -6.46 18.83
N VAL A 202 -2.31 -7.67 18.30
CA VAL A 202 -1.00 -8.34 18.16
C VAL A 202 -0.05 -7.51 17.30
N ILE A 203 -0.52 -7.00 16.17
CA ILE A 203 0.30 -6.16 15.30
C ILE A 203 0.72 -4.86 15.99
N ALA A 204 -0.19 -4.17 16.67
CA ALA A 204 0.15 -2.94 17.38
C ALA A 204 1.12 -3.18 18.55
N LEU A 205 1.01 -4.32 19.24
CA LEU A 205 1.98 -4.72 20.28
C LEU A 205 3.36 -5.00 19.68
N LEU A 206 3.41 -5.77 18.59
CA LEU A 206 4.69 -6.14 17.96
C LEU A 206 5.39 -4.95 17.32
N SER A 207 4.65 -4.12 16.59
CA SER A 207 5.22 -2.99 15.83
C SER A 207 5.42 -1.72 16.65
N GLY A 208 4.70 -1.55 17.76
CA GLY A 208 4.76 -0.40 18.65
C GLY A 208 5.98 -0.40 19.59
N SER A 209 6.01 0.56 20.50
CA SER A 209 7.09 0.78 21.47
C SER A 209 7.32 -0.39 22.42
N THR A 210 6.31 -1.20 22.67
CA THR A 210 6.39 -2.41 23.51
C THR A 210 7.03 -3.60 22.79
N GLY A 211 7.11 -3.57 21.47
CA GLY A 211 7.71 -4.60 20.62
C GLY A 211 8.97 -4.08 19.93
N PHE A 212 8.96 -4.07 18.59
CA PHE A 212 10.11 -3.66 17.78
C PHE A 212 10.30 -2.14 17.67
N GLY A 213 9.37 -1.32 18.15
CA GLY A 213 9.44 0.14 18.04
C GLY A 213 9.41 0.66 16.59
N ALA A 214 8.91 -0.15 15.67
CA ALA A 214 8.95 0.13 14.24
C ALA A 214 7.90 1.14 13.79
N LEU A 215 6.74 1.19 14.45
CA LEU A 215 5.64 2.10 14.16
C LEU A 215 5.38 2.99 15.39
N PRO A 216 5.72 4.27 15.36
CA PRO A 216 5.60 5.18 16.52
C PRO A 216 4.18 5.67 16.79
N GLY A 217 3.19 5.28 15.98
CA GLY A 217 1.80 5.69 16.12
C GLY A 217 1.13 5.23 17.43
N SER A 218 -0.05 5.78 17.72
CA SER A 218 -0.84 5.36 18.87
C SER A 218 -1.25 3.88 18.74
N PHE A 219 -1.24 3.14 19.86
CA PHE A 219 -1.65 1.74 19.87
C PHE A 219 -3.03 1.54 19.25
N LEU A 220 -4.02 2.36 19.64
CA LEU A 220 -5.39 2.24 19.14
C LEU A 220 -5.52 2.59 17.66
N GLY A 221 -4.76 3.56 17.18
CA GLY A 221 -4.74 3.94 15.76
C GLY A 221 -4.22 2.79 14.89
N VAL A 222 -3.05 2.25 15.22
CA VAL A 222 -2.44 1.13 14.49
C VAL A 222 -3.29 -0.14 14.62
N ALA A 223 -3.74 -0.48 15.84
CA ALA A 223 -4.57 -1.67 16.09
C ALA A 223 -5.90 -1.61 15.33
N GLY A 224 -6.56 -0.44 15.32
CA GLY A 224 -7.84 -0.26 14.67
C GLY A 224 -7.75 -0.44 13.14
N ILE A 225 -6.76 0.18 12.50
CA ILE A 225 -6.55 0.02 11.06
C ILE A 225 -6.13 -1.41 10.72
N ALA A 226 -5.22 -2.00 11.50
CA ALA A 226 -4.82 -3.39 11.31
C ALA A 226 -6.00 -4.35 11.44
N ALA A 227 -6.89 -4.12 12.42
CA ALA A 227 -8.13 -4.89 12.59
C ALA A 227 -9.05 -4.81 11.36
N LEU A 228 -9.26 -3.61 10.84
CA LEU A 228 -10.07 -3.40 9.63
C LEU A 228 -9.44 -4.06 8.40
N MET A 229 -8.12 -3.94 8.22
CA MET A 229 -7.40 -4.59 7.11
C MET A 229 -7.53 -6.12 7.16
N ALA A 230 -7.30 -6.72 8.33
CA ALA A 230 -7.42 -8.15 8.54
C ALA A 230 -8.84 -8.65 8.27
N ALA A 231 -9.86 -7.94 8.78
CA ALA A 231 -11.26 -8.26 8.57
C ALA A 231 -11.67 -8.13 7.09
N ALA A 232 -11.26 -7.05 6.41
CA ALA A 232 -11.54 -6.84 5.00
C ALA A 232 -10.93 -7.94 4.12
N ALA A 233 -9.66 -8.29 4.34
CA ALA A 233 -8.97 -9.34 3.61
C ALA A 233 -9.61 -10.73 3.85
N GLY A 234 -9.94 -11.04 5.10
CA GLY A 234 -10.61 -12.30 5.46
C GLY A 234 -11.97 -12.44 4.80
N LEU A 235 -12.81 -11.41 4.90
CA LEU A 235 -14.13 -11.39 4.27
C LEU A 235 -14.05 -11.44 2.74
N ALA A 236 -13.15 -10.67 2.13
CA ALA A 236 -12.96 -10.71 0.68
C ALA A 236 -12.58 -12.12 0.21
N THR A 237 -11.66 -12.79 0.90
CA THR A 237 -11.27 -14.17 0.59
C THR A 237 -12.46 -15.13 0.70
N MET A 238 -13.26 -15.02 1.78
CA MET A 238 -14.48 -15.84 1.92
C MET A 238 -15.48 -15.60 0.80
N VAL A 239 -15.66 -14.34 0.36
CA VAL A 239 -16.52 -13.99 -0.78
C VAL A 239 -16.03 -14.65 -2.06
N PHE A 240 -14.74 -14.52 -2.40
CA PHE A 240 -14.17 -15.16 -3.58
C PHE A 240 -14.39 -16.67 -3.57
N MET A 241 -14.12 -17.32 -2.44
CA MET A 241 -14.35 -18.76 -2.32
C MET A 241 -15.84 -19.14 -2.39
N ARG A 242 -16.73 -18.31 -1.85
CA ARG A 242 -18.18 -18.55 -1.90
C ARG A 242 -18.77 -18.36 -3.29
N LEU A 243 -18.21 -17.44 -4.10
CA LEU A 243 -18.69 -17.16 -5.45
C LEU A 243 -18.10 -18.11 -6.50
N PHE A 244 -16.81 -18.43 -6.38
CA PHE A 244 -16.05 -19.12 -7.41
C PHE A 244 -15.55 -20.51 -6.98
N GLY A 245 -15.90 -20.97 -5.78
CA GLY A 245 -15.45 -22.27 -5.25
C GLY A 245 -13.92 -22.34 -5.16
N PRO A 246 -13.29 -23.46 -5.57
CA PRO A 246 -11.83 -23.62 -5.51
C PRO A 246 -11.05 -22.57 -6.29
N ALA A 247 -11.57 -22.05 -7.41
CA ALA A 247 -10.94 -20.99 -8.18
C ALA A 247 -10.90 -19.66 -7.40
N GLY A 248 -11.82 -19.46 -6.46
CA GLY A 248 -11.86 -18.28 -5.59
C GLY A 248 -10.60 -18.12 -4.73
N LEU A 249 -9.93 -19.22 -4.38
CA LEU A 249 -8.64 -19.20 -3.69
C LEU A 249 -7.59 -18.46 -4.52
N SER A 250 -7.44 -18.85 -5.77
CA SER A 250 -6.47 -18.24 -6.69
C SER A 250 -6.83 -16.79 -7.01
N LEU A 251 -8.10 -16.48 -7.22
CA LEU A 251 -8.56 -15.11 -7.48
C LEU A 251 -8.30 -14.19 -6.27
N ALA A 252 -8.58 -14.64 -5.05
CA ALA A 252 -8.28 -13.89 -3.84
C ALA A 252 -6.77 -13.63 -3.70
N ALA A 253 -5.93 -14.63 -3.98
CA ALA A 253 -4.48 -14.48 -3.97
C ALA A 253 -4.00 -13.46 -5.01
N VAL A 254 -4.50 -13.52 -6.24
CA VAL A 254 -4.14 -12.55 -7.29
C VAL A 254 -4.58 -11.15 -6.91
N VAL A 255 -5.82 -10.95 -6.44
CA VAL A 255 -6.34 -9.63 -6.10
C VAL A 255 -5.66 -9.06 -4.86
N LEU A 256 -5.58 -9.83 -3.77
CA LEU A 256 -5.11 -9.31 -2.48
C LEU A 256 -3.59 -9.38 -2.34
N LEU A 257 -2.97 -10.51 -2.72
CA LEU A 257 -1.53 -10.70 -2.51
C LEU A 257 -0.70 -10.20 -3.69
N THR A 258 -1.17 -10.33 -4.93
CA THR A 258 -0.42 -9.83 -6.09
C THR A 258 -0.69 -8.35 -6.33
N PHE A 259 -1.90 -7.99 -6.77
CA PHE A 259 -2.23 -6.58 -7.04
C PHE A 259 -2.21 -5.73 -5.76
N GLY A 260 -2.80 -6.22 -4.67
CA GLY A 260 -2.86 -5.47 -3.42
C GLY A 260 -1.48 -5.08 -2.90
N ASN A 261 -0.54 -6.02 -2.78
CA ASN A 261 0.79 -5.71 -2.24
C ASN A 261 1.67 -4.91 -3.21
N SER A 262 1.64 -5.25 -4.52
CA SER A 262 2.45 -4.52 -5.51
C SER A 262 2.03 -3.06 -5.67
N THR A 263 0.76 -2.74 -5.40
CA THR A 263 0.22 -1.37 -5.49
C THR A 263 0.01 -0.72 -4.13
N SER A 264 0.48 -1.34 -3.05
CA SER A 264 0.19 -0.89 -1.68
C SER A 264 0.74 0.48 -1.30
N GLY A 265 1.78 0.95 -1.97
CA GLY A 265 2.49 2.16 -1.56
C GLY A 265 3.43 1.96 -0.37
N GLY A 266 3.57 0.72 0.14
CA GLY A 266 4.38 0.43 1.32
C GLY A 266 5.88 0.35 1.04
N ALA A 267 6.27 -0.17 -0.12
CA ALA A 267 7.67 -0.21 -0.55
C ALA A 267 8.07 1.09 -1.28
N MET A 268 7.15 1.64 -2.07
CA MET A 268 7.28 2.91 -2.78
C MET A 268 5.90 3.56 -2.88
N PRO A 269 5.79 4.90 -2.75
CA PRO A 269 4.52 5.61 -2.89
C PRO A 269 3.82 5.32 -4.23
N ALA A 270 2.49 5.49 -4.23
CA ALA A 270 1.68 5.23 -5.41
C ALA A 270 2.07 6.07 -6.64
N GLN A 271 2.72 7.22 -6.44
CA GLN A 271 3.26 8.07 -7.48
C GLN A 271 4.37 7.41 -8.32
N TYR A 272 4.96 6.32 -7.86
CA TYR A 272 5.96 5.55 -8.61
C TYR A 272 5.33 4.42 -9.45
N LEU A 273 4.04 4.18 -9.28
CA LEU A 273 3.33 3.14 -10.03
C LEU A 273 3.00 3.61 -11.45
N PRO A 274 3.04 2.71 -12.42
CA PRO A 274 2.45 2.99 -13.74
C PRO A 274 1.00 3.45 -13.63
N GLY A 275 0.57 4.35 -14.52
CA GLY A 275 -0.74 4.98 -14.44
C GLY A 275 -1.93 4.00 -14.33
N TRP A 276 -1.83 2.81 -14.97
CA TRP A 276 -2.88 1.78 -14.90
C TRP A 276 -2.94 1.03 -13.55
N LEU A 277 -1.84 0.99 -12.78
CA LEU A 277 -1.79 0.39 -11.45
C LEU A 277 -2.16 1.39 -10.34
N HIS A 278 -1.91 2.68 -10.57
CA HIS A 278 -2.12 3.73 -9.57
C HIS A 278 -3.51 3.71 -8.92
N PRO A 279 -4.65 3.56 -9.65
CA PRO A 279 -5.97 3.54 -9.03
C PRO A 279 -6.16 2.40 -8.02
N LEU A 280 -5.46 1.29 -8.20
CA LEU A 280 -5.57 0.13 -7.30
C LEU A 280 -5.05 0.44 -5.89
N SER A 281 -4.10 1.36 -5.76
CA SER A 281 -3.57 1.80 -4.46
C SER A 281 -4.63 2.49 -3.57
N THR A 282 -5.65 3.09 -4.18
CA THR A 282 -6.72 3.82 -3.49
C THR A 282 -8.00 3.00 -3.30
N ILE A 283 -8.12 1.86 -3.97
CA ILE A 283 -9.33 1.02 -3.95
C ILE A 283 -9.09 -0.26 -3.13
N LEU A 284 -7.89 -0.88 -3.26
CA LEU A 284 -7.63 -2.16 -2.61
C LEU A 284 -7.34 -1.98 -1.11
N PRO A 285 -7.77 -2.94 -0.26
CA PRO A 285 -7.61 -2.86 1.19
C PRO A 285 -6.17 -2.63 1.64
N VAL A 286 -5.20 -3.18 0.89
CA VAL A 286 -3.77 -3.08 1.23
C VAL A 286 -3.28 -1.65 1.10
N GLY A 287 -3.54 -0.99 -0.05
CA GLY A 287 -3.05 0.36 -0.34
C GLY A 287 -3.60 1.40 0.63
N VAL A 288 -4.92 1.40 0.82
CA VAL A 288 -5.55 2.33 1.77
C VAL A 288 -5.13 2.08 3.21
N GLY A 289 -4.93 0.81 3.59
CA GLY A 289 -4.46 0.43 4.91
C GLY A 289 -3.01 0.84 5.16
N VAL A 290 -2.11 0.65 4.19
CA VAL A 290 -0.72 1.14 4.26
C VAL A 290 -0.68 2.64 4.46
N ARG A 291 -1.42 3.40 3.63
CA ARG A 291 -1.48 4.86 3.76
C ARG A 291 -1.99 5.29 5.13
N ALA A 292 -3.03 4.62 5.65
CA ALA A 292 -3.59 4.93 6.97
C ALA A 292 -2.63 4.59 8.12
N ILE A 293 -1.90 3.45 8.05
CA ILE A 293 -0.88 3.09 9.05
C ILE A 293 0.27 4.12 9.03
N GLN A 294 0.75 4.48 7.84
CA GLN A 294 1.79 5.53 7.72
C GLN A 294 1.32 6.86 8.29
N GLY A 295 0.08 7.27 7.96
CA GLY A 295 -0.53 8.48 8.49
C GLY A 295 -0.60 8.49 10.00
N ALA A 296 -1.15 7.43 10.59
CA ALA A 296 -1.28 7.28 12.05
C ALA A 296 0.08 7.18 12.77
N SER A 297 1.14 6.75 12.06
CA SER A 297 2.47 6.59 12.65
C SER A 297 3.38 7.81 12.47
N TYR A 298 3.30 8.53 11.33
CA TYR A 298 4.29 9.53 10.95
C TYR A 298 3.72 10.85 10.44
N PHE A 299 2.49 10.87 9.88
CA PHE A 299 2.00 11.99 9.05
C PHE A 299 0.67 12.58 9.55
N HIS A 300 0.53 12.78 10.86
CA HIS A 300 -0.62 13.47 11.45
C HIS A 300 -1.99 12.94 10.95
N ASP A 301 -2.13 11.60 10.91
CA ASP A 301 -3.33 10.91 10.48
C ASP A 301 -3.70 11.09 8.98
N ASP A 302 -2.75 11.50 8.11
CA ASP A 302 -3.00 11.56 6.67
C ASP A 302 -3.46 10.19 6.13
N GLY A 303 -4.57 10.20 5.42
CA GLY A 303 -5.19 9.00 4.85
C GLY A 303 -5.95 8.12 5.84
N LEU A 304 -5.95 8.42 7.15
CA LEU A 304 -6.63 7.62 8.18
C LEU A 304 -8.14 7.53 7.93
N ALA A 305 -8.81 8.67 7.77
CA ALA A 305 -10.24 8.71 7.52
C ALA A 305 -10.64 8.00 6.21
N GLY A 306 -9.87 8.23 5.15
CA GLY A 306 -10.07 7.55 3.87
C GLY A 306 -9.86 6.05 3.97
N GLY A 307 -8.82 5.63 4.69
CA GLY A 307 -8.54 4.21 4.95
C GLY A 307 -9.67 3.52 5.70
N ILE A 308 -10.15 4.14 6.80
CA ILE A 308 -11.31 3.62 7.56
C ILE A 308 -12.54 3.51 6.66
N ALA A 309 -12.85 4.53 5.86
CA ALA A 309 -14.01 4.53 4.98
C ALA A 309 -13.95 3.39 3.96
N VAL A 310 -12.85 3.26 3.21
CA VAL A 310 -12.71 2.23 2.17
C VAL A 310 -12.69 0.83 2.77
N LEU A 311 -11.96 0.60 3.87
CA LEU A 311 -11.93 -0.70 4.55
C LEU A 311 -13.31 -1.08 5.09
N THR A 312 -14.06 -0.12 5.64
CA THR A 312 -15.45 -0.34 6.09
C THR A 312 -16.35 -0.71 4.92
N VAL A 313 -16.23 -0.03 3.78
CA VAL A 313 -16.99 -0.39 2.56
C VAL A 313 -16.68 -1.83 2.13
N TRP A 314 -15.41 -2.23 2.12
CA TRP A 314 -15.02 -3.61 1.82
C TRP A 314 -15.70 -4.61 2.77
N ILE A 315 -15.65 -4.35 4.08
CA ILE A 315 -16.25 -5.21 5.11
C ILE A 315 -17.77 -5.31 4.88
N VAL A 316 -18.45 -4.17 4.72
CA VAL A 316 -19.91 -4.13 4.56
C VAL A 316 -20.35 -4.83 3.27
N VAL A 317 -19.70 -4.54 2.15
CA VAL A 317 -20.03 -5.17 0.85
C VAL A 317 -19.79 -6.67 0.90
N CYS A 318 -18.65 -7.11 1.42
CA CYS A 318 -18.35 -8.53 1.52
C CYS A 318 -19.32 -9.26 2.48
N ALA A 319 -19.65 -8.64 3.62
CA ALA A 319 -20.65 -9.20 4.55
C ALA A 319 -22.03 -9.29 3.91
N ALA A 320 -22.47 -8.27 3.17
CA ALA A 320 -23.75 -8.27 2.46
C ALA A 320 -23.81 -9.37 1.38
N VAL A 321 -22.73 -9.55 0.61
CA VAL A 321 -22.64 -10.62 -0.39
C VAL A 321 -22.74 -12.00 0.27
N LEU A 322 -22.01 -12.24 1.37
CA LEU A 322 -22.07 -13.49 2.11
C LEU A 322 -23.47 -13.74 2.68
N TYR A 323 -24.09 -12.71 3.27
CA TYR A 323 -25.46 -12.80 3.78
C TYR A 323 -26.48 -13.16 2.69
N ALA A 324 -26.43 -12.46 1.57
CA ALA A 324 -27.32 -12.72 0.43
C ALA A 324 -27.17 -14.16 -0.11
N ARG A 325 -25.92 -14.63 -0.25
CA ARG A 325 -25.65 -16.01 -0.70
C ARG A 325 -26.13 -17.07 0.28
N ASP A 326 -25.99 -16.82 1.60
CA ASP A 326 -26.49 -17.74 2.62
C ASP A 326 -28.01 -17.72 2.70
N ALA A 327 -28.68 -16.58 2.47
CA ALA A 327 -30.13 -16.47 2.40
C ALA A 327 -30.73 -17.22 1.19
N LEU A 328 -30.07 -17.11 0.02
CA LEU A 328 -30.47 -17.81 -1.20
C LEU A 328 -30.25 -19.32 -1.13
N ALA A 329 -29.27 -19.77 -0.33
CA ALA A 329 -28.97 -21.19 -0.17
C ALA A 329 -29.91 -21.92 0.81
N LYS A 330 -30.74 -21.20 1.58
CA LYS A 330 -31.75 -21.83 2.43
C LYS A 330 -32.85 -22.40 1.55
N PRO A 331 -33.27 -23.72 1.73
CA PRO A 331 -34.41 -24.25 1.02
C PRO A 331 -35.62 -23.36 1.37
N ARG A 332 -36.37 -22.94 0.34
CA ARG A 332 -37.72 -22.41 0.56
C ARG A 332 -38.54 -23.58 1.14
N VAL A 333 -38.82 -23.52 2.44
CA VAL A 333 -39.86 -24.38 3.03
C VAL A 333 -41.13 -23.93 2.33
N ALA A 334 -41.67 -24.80 1.45
CA ALA A 334 -42.97 -24.60 0.84
C ALA A 334 -43.97 -24.50 1.97
N ALA A 335 -44.65 -23.36 2.09
CA ALA A 335 -45.79 -23.16 2.97
C ALA A 335 -46.98 -23.94 2.45
#